data_f6e9a594f01ed3cbc32b9089ecc295ac
#
_entry.id   f6e9a594f01ed3cbc32b9089ecc295ac
#
_cell.length_a   1.000
_cell.length_b   1.000
_cell.length_c   1.000
_cell.angle_alpha   90.00
_cell.angle_beta   90.00
_cell.angle_gamma   90.00
#
_symmetry.space_group_name_H-M   'P 1'
#
loop_
_entity.id
_entity.type
_entity.pdbx_description
1 polymer ?
#
loop_
_entity_poly.entity_id
_entity_poly.type
_entity_poly.pdbx_seq_one_letter_code
_entity_poly.pdbx_strand_id
1 'polypeptide(L)'
;MAASSKLASKISGPWQSHDMAALSEIVGYCDSHLRLGEIQDYENALNGLQLENSGQVTKIASAVDFSSRGLEECAKRGANLLIVHHGMFWPGLRPVTKALRRQLELAFENNIAVYSAHLPLDLHPQLGNNAQLAAALGLKSNQPFFEEKGQLIGVKARVSLPRDELDRKLQRALSGPVKAFMFGPKKTGTIGIITGGAGSEIYKVAQEGIDTFITGEAPHWAAVAADELGMNLLLGGHYATEVFGVKALAAHLSKRFKVPWAFIDCPTGM
;
A
#
# COMPACT_ATOMS: atom_id res chain seq x y z
N MET A 1 -26.09 -4.88 -54.59
CA MET A 1 -25.10 -3.82 -54.68
C MET A 1 -25.44 -2.73 -53.68
N ALA A 2 -24.45 -2.35 -52.90
CA ALA A 2 -24.40 -1.15 -52.08
C ALA A 2 -25.38 -1.00 -50.90
N ALA A 3 -24.92 -1.40 -49.68
CA ALA A 3 -25.25 -0.74 -48.43
C ALA A 3 -24.28 -1.23 -47.34
N SER A 4 -23.01 -0.81 -47.43
CA SER A 4 -22.03 -1.00 -46.32
C SER A 4 -21.10 0.20 -46.34
N SER A 5 -21.40 1.22 -45.56
CA SER A 5 -20.43 2.24 -45.15
C SER A 5 -21.16 3.43 -44.50
N LYS A 6 -21.53 3.34 -43.23
CA LYS A 6 -21.86 4.50 -42.37
C LYS A 6 -21.97 4.07 -40.90
N LEU A 7 -20.87 3.61 -40.29
CA LEU A 7 -20.79 3.54 -38.82
C LEU A 7 -19.33 3.65 -38.35
N ALA A 8 -18.66 4.70 -38.80
CA ALA A 8 -17.33 5.04 -38.29
C ALA A 8 -17.15 6.56 -38.37
N SER A 9 -17.85 7.30 -37.55
CA SER A 9 -17.52 8.70 -37.26
C SER A 9 -18.46 9.24 -36.20
N LYS A 10 -18.07 9.19 -34.94
CA LYS A 10 -18.44 10.12 -33.85
C LYS A 10 -17.94 9.61 -32.50
N ILE A 11 -16.64 9.54 -32.31
CA ILE A 11 -16.04 9.72 -30.96
C ILE A 11 -14.76 10.52 -31.20
N SER A 12 -14.89 11.80 -31.43
CA SER A 12 -13.82 12.77 -31.40
C SER A 12 -14.26 13.95 -30.54
N GLY A 13 -14.24 13.77 -29.23
CA GLY A 13 -14.18 14.89 -28.31
C GLY A 13 -12.70 15.31 -28.19
N PRO A 14 -12.39 16.61 -27.94
CA PRO A 14 -11.03 17.08 -27.91
C PRO A 14 -10.36 16.66 -26.59
N TRP A 15 -9.82 15.45 -26.53
CA TRP A 15 -8.83 15.08 -25.52
C TRP A 15 -7.51 15.70 -26.00
N GLN A 16 -7.07 16.73 -25.31
CA GLN A 16 -5.77 17.32 -25.59
C GLN A 16 -4.69 16.27 -25.28
N SER A 17 -3.72 16.13 -26.16
CA SER A 17 -2.63 15.12 -26.13
C SER A 17 -1.64 15.26 -24.95
N HIS A 18 -2.05 15.87 -23.84
CA HIS A 18 -1.22 16.14 -22.67
C HIS A 18 -1.51 15.26 -21.45
N ASP A 19 -2.53 14.40 -21.50
CA ASP A 19 -2.99 13.65 -20.33
C ASP A 19 -2.74 12.13 -20.42
N MET A 20 -1.75 11.70 -21.21
CA MET A 20 -1.39 10.28 -21.36
C MET A 20 0.11 10.09 -21.15
N ALA A 21 0.48 8.97 -20.51
CA ALA A 21 1.86 8.56 -20.35
C ALA A 21 2.05 7.11 -20.84
N ALA A 22 3.22 6.79 -21.36
CA ALA A 22 3.53 5.41 -21.73
C ALA A 22 3.60 4.53 -20.49
N LEU A 23 2.93 3.37 -20.51
CA LEU A 23 2.97 2.41 -19.41
C LEU A 23 4.41 2.00 -19.08
N SER A 24 5.23 1.74 -20.11
CA SER A 24 6.63 1.36 -19.95
C SER A 24 7.47 2.42 -19.23
N GLU A 25 7.20 3.72 -19.45
CA GLU A 25 7.89 4.81 -18.76
C GLU A 25 7.51 4.88 -17.29
N ILE A 26 6.21 4.70 -16.97
CA ILE A 26 5.75 4.66 -15.58
C ILE A 26 6.33 3.45 -14.86
N VAL A 27 6.28 2.26 -15.47
CA VAL A 27 6.82 1.02 -14.90
C VAL A 27 8.32 1.13 -14.66
N GLY A 28 9.10 1.50 -15.68
CA GLY A 28 10.56 1.65 -15.54
C GLY A 28 10.94 2.69 -14.47
N TYR A 29 10.18 3.76 -14.36
CA TYR A 29 10.35 4.73 -13.27
C TYR A 29 10.03 4.13 -11.90
N CYS A 30 8.91 3.41 -11.74
CA CYS A 30 8.54 2.77 -10.50
C CYS A 30 9.59 1.74 -10.07
N ASP A 31 10.01 0.86 -10.96
CA ASP A 31 10.99 -0.19 -10.70
C ASP A 31 12.31 0.39 -10.17
N SER A 32 12.77 1.46 -10.80
CA SER A 32 13.99 2.16 -10.39
C SER A 32 13.80 2.94 -9.09
N HIS A 33 12.71 3.69 -8.97
CA HIS A 33 12.44 4.56 -7.81
C HIS A 33 12.18 3.77 -6.53
N LEU A 34 11.52 2.64 -6.63
CA LEU A 34 11.26 1.70 -5.53
C LEU A 34 12.38 0.67 -5.35
N ARG A 35 13.41 0.69 -6.20
CA ARG A 35 14.58 -0.20 -6.11
C ARG A 35 14.20 -1.68 -6.14
N LEU A 36 13.26 -2.08 -7.02
CA LEU A 36 12.75 -3.43 -7.09
C LEU A 36 13.84 -4.50 -7.22
N GLY A 37 14.89 -4.21 -7.96
CA GLY A 37 16.01 -5.14 -8.15
C GLY A 37 16.92 -5.32 -6.93
N GLU A 38 16.78 -4.47 -5.91
CA GLU A 38 17.64 -4.50 -4.72
C GLU A 38 16.88 -4.99 -3.47
N ILE A 39 15.57 -4.73 -3.40
CA ILE A 39 14.73 -5.06 -2.25
C ILE A 39 14.24 -6.51 -2.38
N GLN A 40 14.62 -7.36 -1.43
CA GLN A 40 14.11 -8.72 -1.33
C GLN A 40 12.71 -8.74 -0.74
N ASP A 41 11.83 -9.54 -1.32
CA ASP A 41 10.45 -9.67 -0.87
C ASP A 41 10.03 -11.13 -0.77
N TYR A 42 8.79 -11.39 -0.37
CA TYR A 42 8.17 -12.71 -0.43
C TYR A 42 7.94 -13.10 -1.89
N GLU A 43 8.12 -14.38 -2.20
CA GLU A 43 7.96 -14.89 -3.57
C GLU A 43 6.60 -14.54 -4.20
N ASN A 44 5.55 -14.55 -3.39
CA ASN A 44 4.19 -14.25 -3.82
C ASN A 44 3.96 -12.75 -4.08
N ALA A 45 4.81 -11.85 -3.60
CA ALA A 45 4.64 -10.42 -3.82
C ALA A 45 4.74 -10.09 -5.31
N LEU A 46 5.67 -10.74 -6.02
CA LEU A 46 5.94 -10.53 -7.45
C LEU A 46 5.83 -9.03 -7.81
N ASN A 47 6.71 -8.22 -7.20
CA ASN A 47 6.69 -6.78 -7.38
C ASN A 47 6.90 -6.37 -8.85
N GLY A 48 6.32 -5.25 -9.27
CA GLY A 48 6.39 -4.72 -10.62
C GLY A 48 5.09 -4.89 -11.40
N LEU A 49 5.20 -4.79 -12.73
CA LEU A 49 4.06 -4.96 -13.63
C LEU A 49 3.60 -6.42 -13.64
N GLN A 50 2.36 -6.66 -13.23
CA GLN A 50 1.76 -8.00 -13.18
C GLN A 50 0.78 -8.26 -14.34
N LEU A 51 0.19 -7.22 -14.88
CA LEU A 51 -0.69 -7.26 -16.04
C LEU A 51 -0.50 -6.00 -16.85
N GLU A 52 -0.26 -6.14 -18.15
CA GLU A 52 -0.14 -4.99 -19.06
C GLU A 52 -1.49 -4.60 -19.70
N ASN A 53 -1.59 -3.34 -20.10
CA ASN A 53 -2.68 -2.84 -20.95
C ASN A 53 -2.15 -2.56 -22.36
N SER A 54 -2.88 -1.79 -23.14
CA SER A 54 -2.47 -1.40 -24.51
C SER A 54 -1.25 -0.45 -24.59
N GLY A 55 -0.56 -0.21 -23.47
CA GLY A 55 0.68 0.55 -23.42
C GLY A 55 0.52 2.05 -23.11
N GLN A 56 -0.71 2.55 -22.94
CA GLN A 56 -0.96 3.95 -22.58
C GLN A 56 -1.74 4.06 -21.27
N VAL A 57 -1.35 4.99 -20.41
CA VAL A 57 -2.02 5.28 -19.13
C VAL A 57 -2.65 6.66 -19.19
N THR A 58 -3.97 6.71 -19.02
CA THR A 58 -4.77 7.94 -19.01
C THR A 58 -5.19 8.35 -17.62
N LYS A 59 -5.29 7.40 -16.69
CA LYS A 59 -5.59 7.66 -15.28
C LYS A 59 -5.10 6.53 -14.40
N ILE A 60 -4.53 6.88 -13.27
CA ILE A 60 -4.04 5.97 -12.25
C ILE A 60 -5.12 5.74 -11.20
N ALA A 61 -5.34 4.50 -10.81
CA ALA A 61 -6.03 4.13 -9.58
C ALA A 61 -5.03 3.49 -8.61
N SER A 62 -5.25 3.63 -7.30
CA SER A 62 -4.51 2.88 -6.30
C SER A 62 -5.45 2.23 -5.30
N ALA A 63 -5.12 1.03 -4.84
CA ALA A 63 -5.81 0.27 -3.80
C ALA A 63 -4.79 -0.49 -2.96
N VAL A 64 -5.18 -1.00 -1.79
CA VAL A 64 -4.29 -1.89 -1.02
C VAL A 64 -4.22 -3.25 -1.71
N ASP A 65 -5.37 -3.84 -2.03
CA ASP A 65 -5.47 -5.22 -2.52
C ASP A 65 -5.95 -5.30 -3.97
N PHE A 66 -5.38 -6.26 -4.73
CA PHE A 66 -5.94 -6.68 -6.01
C PHE A 66 -7.22 -7.49 -5.79
N SER A 67 -8.35 -6.96 -6.25
CA SER A 67 -9.66 -7.57 -6.07
C SER A 67 -10.62 -7.25 -7.22
N SER A 68 -11.67 -8.08 -7.39
CA SER A 68 -12.73 -7.80 -8.37
C SER A 68 -13.39 -6.45 -8.11
N ARG A 69 -13.67 -6.13 -6.83
CA ARG A 69 -14.24 -4.84 -6.43
C ARG A 69 -13.29 -3.68 -6.79
N GLY A 70 -11.99 -3.85 -6.56
CA GLY A 70 -10.98 -2.86 -6.93
C GLY A 70 -10.94 -2.61 -8.44
N LEU A 71 -11.00 -3.66 -9.25
CA LEU A 71 -11.04 -3.56 -10.72
C LEU A 71 -12.33 -2.92 -11.23
N GLU A 72 -13.49 -3.29 -10.69
CA GLU A 72 -14.78 -2.68 -11.02
C GLU A 72 -14.78 -1.17 -10.74
N GLU A 73 -14.27 -0.75 -9.58
CA GLU A 73 -14.15 0.67 -9.22
C GLU A 73 -13.11 1.39 -10.08
N CYS A 74 -12.01 0.72 -10.44
CA CYS A 74 -11.00 1.24 -11.36
C CYS A 74 -11.65 1.56 -12.72
N ALA A 75 -12.39 0.61 -13.31
CA ALA A 75 -13.12 0.78 -14.55
C ALA A 75 -14.17 1.90 -14.48
N LYS A 76 -15.01 1.92 -13.43
CA LYS A 76 -16.04 2.97 -13.23
C LYS A 76 -15.43 4.37 -13.15
N ARG A 77 -14.22 4.52 -12.63
CA ARG A 77 -13.50 5.78 -12.53
C ARG A 77 -12.74 6.16 -13.81
N GLY A 78 -12.79 5.29 -14.83
CA GLY A 78 -12.06 5.46 -16.08
C GLY A 78 -10.54 5.41 -15.92
N ALA A 79 -10.05 4.70 -14.90
CA ALA A 79 -8.62 4.48 -14.69
C ALA A 79 -8.18 3.19 -15.40
N ASN A 80 -6.97 3.19 -15.94
CA ASN A 80 -6.43 2.07 -16.70
C ASN A 80 -5.01 1.65 -16.27
N LEU A 81 -4.54 2.15 -15.13
CA LEU A 81 -3.43 1.60 -14.35
C LEU A 81 -3.88 1.48 -12.89
N LEU A 82 -3.94 0.26 -12.37
CA LEU A 82 -4.21 -0.02 -10.97
C LEU A 82 -2.90 -0.36 -10.25
N ILE A 83 -2.54 0.48 -9.28
CA ILE A 83 -1.40 0.25 -8.38
C ILE A 83 -1.93 -0.39 -7.12
N VAL A 84 -1.33 -1.51 -6.70
CA VAL A 84 -1.71 -2.24 -5.49
C VAL A 84 -0.50 -2.55 -4.60
N HIS A 85 -0.75 -2.73 -3.32
CA HIS A 85 0.23 -3.24 -2.37
C HIS A 85 0.30 -4.77 -2.45
N HIS A 86 -0.82 -5.43 -2.27
CA HIS A 86 -0.97 -6.88 -2.45
C HIS A 86 -1.47 -7.19 -3.86
N GLY A 87 -0.58 -7.69 -4.69
CA GLY A 87 -0.85 -7.94 -6.10
C GLY A 87 -1.64 -9.22 -6.38
N MET A 88 -1.83 -9.48 -7.66
CA MET A 88 -2.60 -10.62 -8.17
C MET A 88 -2.04 -11.98 -7.72
N PHE A 89 -0.73 -12.07 -7.50
CA PHE A 89 -0.03 -13.30 -7.11
C PHE A 89 0.13 -13.47 -5.60
N TRP A 90 -0.30 -12.49 -4.79
CA TRP A 90 -0.22 -12.55 -3.33
C TRP A 90 -0.78 -13.84 -2.72
N PRO A 91 -1.93 -14.37 -3.17
CA PRO A 91 -2.43 -15.67 -2.70
C PRO A 91 -1.67 -16.89 -3.22
N GLY A 92 -0.55 -16.71 -3.89
CA GLY A 92 0.23 -17.77 -4.55
C GLY A 92 -0.31 -18.19 -5.92
N LEU A 93 0.34 -19.19 -6.51
CA LEU A 93 -0.04 -19.75 -7.81
C LEU A 93 -1.38 -20.48 -7.70
N ARG A 94 -2.32 -20.19 -8.61
CA ARG A 94 -3.64 -20.81 -8.64
C ARG A 94 -4.19 -20.90 -10.06
N PRO A 95 -5.09 -21.87 -10.35
CA PRO A 95 -5.73 -21.98 -11.66
C PRO A 95 -6.54 -20.74 -12.02
N VAL A 96 -6.52 -20.37 -13.32
CA VAL A 96 -7.32 -19.25 -13.84
C VAL A 96 -8.78 -19.71 -14.01
N THR A 97 -9.49 -19.78 -12.89
CA THR A 97 -10.91 -20.17 -12.82
C THR A 97 -11.68 -19.23 -11.89
N LYS A 98 -13.01 -19.25 -11.97
CA LYS A 98 -13.90 -18.50 -11.05
C LYS A 98 -13.46 -17.04 -10.84
N ALA A 99 -13.05 -16.70 -9.61
CA ALA A 99 -12.71 -15.33 -9.23
C ALA A 99 -11.53 -14.78 -10.04
N LEU A 100 -10.44 -15.55 -10.18
CA LEU A 100 -9.27 -15.08 -10.94
C LEU A 100 -9.61 -14.88 -12.43
N ARG A 101 -10.40 -15.79 -13.03
CA ARG A 101 -10.88 -15.62 -14.41
C ARG A 101 -11.68 -14.32 -14.55
N ARG A 102 -12.64 -14.08 -13.64
CA ARG A 102 -13.43 -12.83 -13.64
C ARG A 102 -12.57 -11.58 -13.49
N GLN A 103 -11.55 -11.63 -12.61
CA GLN A 103 -10.62 -10.52 -12.43
C GLN A 103 -9.85 -10.21 -13.72
N LEU A 104 -9.36 -11.23 -14.41
CA LEU A 104 -8.65 -11.07 -15.68
C LEU A 104 -9.59 -10.56 -16.79
N GLU A 105 -10.81 -11.11 -16.89
CA GLU A 105 -11.83 -10.62 -17.84
C GLU A 105 -12.10 -9.12 -17.62
N LEU A 106 -12.36 -8.70 -16.37
CA LEU A 106 -12.56 -7.28 -16.02
C LEU A 106 -11.37 -6.40 -16.41
N ALA A 107 -10.15 -6.87 -16.15
CA ALA A 107 -8.95 -6.11 -16.45
C ALA A 107 -8.74 -5.96 -17.98
N PHE A 108 -8.89 -7.04 -18.75
CA PHE A 108 -8.73 -7.00 -20.21
C PHE A 108 -9.84 -6.20 -20.90
N GLU A 109 -11.10 -6.41 -20.53
CA GLU A 109 -12.24 -5.69 -21.10
C GLU A 109 -12.15 -4.17 -20.88
N ASN A 110 -11.55 -3.74 -19.76
CA ASN A 110 -11.41 -2.34 -19.42
C ASN A 110 -9.99 -1.79 -19.65
N ASN A 111 -9.13 -2.55 -20.33
CA ASN A 111 -7.75 -2.16 -20.65
C ASN A 111 -6.96 -1.69 -19.42
N ILE A 112 -7.06 -2.40 -18.28
CA ILE A 112 -6.43 -2.06 -17.01
C ILE A 112 -5.12 -2.81 -16.86
N ALA A 113 -4.00 -2.07 -16.73
CA ALA A 113 -2.72 -2.60 -16.25
C ALA A 113 -2.72 -2.71 -14.73
N VAL A 114 -1.98 -3.68 -14.19
CA VAL A 114 -1.81 -3.87 -12.74
C VAL A 114 -0.33 -3.84 -12.38
N TYR A 115 0.02 -2.96 -11.45
CA TYR A 115 1.37 -2.84 -10.89
C TYR A 115 1.31 -3.09 -9.38
N SER A 116 2.14 -3.99 -8.87
CA SER A 116 2.24 -4.32 -7.44
C SER A 116 3.53 -3.79 -6.84
N ALA A 117 3.45 -3.22 -5.63
CA ALA A 117 4.60 -2.79 -4.86
C ALA A 117 4.37 -3.07 -3.36
N HIS A 118 5.00 -4.12 -2.83
CA HIS A 118 4.92 -4.55 -1.43
C HIS A 118 6.12 -4.00 -0.63
N LEU A 119 7.06 -4.81 -0.17
CA LEU A 119 8.21 -4.31 0.62
C LEU A 119 9.03 -3.21 -0.08
N PRO A 120 9.22 -3.20 -1.42
CA PRO A 120 9.86 -2.06 -2.08
C PRO A 120 9.17 -0.71 -1.82
N LEU A 121 7.83 -0.73 -1.68
CA LEU A 121 7.10 0.47 -1.28
C LEU A 121 7.22 0.73 0.22
N ASP A 122 7.08 -0.29 1.08
CA ASP A 122 7.16 -0.11 2.54
C ASP A 122 8.50 0.48 3.00
N LEU A 123 9.59 0.04 2.36
CA LEU A 123 10.93 0.51 2.69
C LEU A 123 11.24 1.90 2.11
N HIS A 124 10.40 2.43 1.23
CA HIS A 124 10.69 3.71 0.60
C HIS A 124 10.63 4.85 1.64
N PRO A 125 11.73 5.64 1.81
CA PRO A 125 11.89 6.54 2.96
C PRO A 125 10.90 7.73 2.97
N GLN A 126 10.24 8.01 1.86
CA GLN A 126 9.27 9.09 1.72
C GLN A 126 7.87 8.59 1.36
N LEU A 127 7.75 7.58 0.51
CA LEU A 127 6.45 7.10 0.00
C LEU A 127 5.93 5.88 0.77
N GLY A 128 6.79 5.19 1.53
CA GLY A 128 6.45 3.94 2.20
C GLY A 128 5.36 4.08 3.26
N ASN A 129 4.61 3.01 3.49
CA ASN A 129 3.54 2.99 4.50
C ASN A 129 4.05 3.41 5.87
N ASN A 130 5.17 2.87 6.32
CA ASN A 130 5.79 3.20 7.61
C ASN A 130 6.18 4.67 7.72
N ALA A 131 6.83 5.21 6.70
CA ALA A 131 7.28 6.60 6.67
C ALA A 131 6.10 7.59 6.64
N GLN A 132 5.09 7.29 5.83
CA GLN A 132 3.89 8.11 5.70
C GLN A 132 3.04 8.09 6.98
N LEU A 133 2.88 6.92 7.62
CA LEU A 133 2.18 6.83 8.91
C LEU A 133 2.94 7.59 10.00
N ALA A 134 4.27 7.45 10.06
CA ALA A 134 5.10 8.23 10.99
C ALA A 134 4.94 9.75 10.77
N ALA A 135 4.92 10.19 9.52
CA ALA A 135 4.69 11.60 9.17
C ALA A 135 3.28 12.07 9.59
N ALA A 136 2.23 11.27 9.37
CA ALA A 136 0.86 11.57 9.80
C ALA A 136 0.73 11.68 11.33
N LEU A 137 1.53 10.93 12.09
CA LEU A 137 1.62 11.03 13.54
C LEU A 137 2.46 12.23 14.01
N GLY A 138 3.15 12.92 13.11
CA GLY A 138 4.04 14.03 13.42
C GLY A 138 5.39 13.57 14.02
N LEU A 139 5.77 12.32 13.81
CA LEU A 139 7.05 11.77 14.26
C LEU A 139 8.16 12.23 13.31
N LYS A 140 9.05 13.06 13.82
CA LYS A 140 10.21 13.58 13.08
C LYS A 140 11.45 12.73 13.39
N SER A 141 12.43 12.77 12.50
CA SER A 141 13.73 12.09 12.69
C SER A 141 13.59 10.56 12.85
N ASN A 142 12.86 9.94 11.93
CA ASN A 142 12.70 8.50 11.89
C ASN A 142 13.99 7.81 11.48
N GLN A 143 14.28 6.68 12.11
CA GLN A 143 15.39 5.80 11.77
C GLN A 143 14.84 4.44 11.33
N PRO A 144 15.42 3.81 10.29
CA PRO A 144 15.10 2.43 9.97
C PRO A 144 15.40 1.50 11.14
N PHE A 145 14.57 0.49 11.32
CA PHE A 145 14.78 -0.55 12.31
C PHE A 145 14.11 -1.85 11.88
N PHE A 146 14.34 -2.91 12.60
CA PHE A 146 13.77 -4.24 12.42
C PHE A 146 14.21 -4.89 11.11
N GLU A 147 15.20 -5.77 11.23
CA GLU A 147 15.74 -6.51 10.10
C GLU A 147 14.84 -7.68 9.72
N GLU A 148 14.45 -7.69 8.44
CA GLU A 148 13.78 -8.81 7.78
C GLU A 148 14.38 -9.00 6.39
N LYS A 149 14.74 -10.22 6.02
CA LYS A 149 15.36 -10.55 4.74
C LYS A 149 16.61 -9.70 4.40
N GLY A 150 17.43 -9.39 5.41
CA GLY A 150 18.65 -8.60 5.23
C GLY A 150 18.43 -7.09 5.04
N GLN A 151 17.24 -6.59 5.35
CA GLN A 151 16.90 -5.18 5.19
C GLN A 151 16.02 -4.66 6.33
N LEU A 152 16.09 -3.36 6.64
CA LEU A 152 15.36 -2.75 7.73
C LEU A 152 13.99 -2.27 7.24
N ILE A 153 12.92 -2.97 7.63
CA ILE A 153 11.57 -2.75 7.08
C ILE A 153 10.72 -1.75 7.85
N GLY A 154 11.00 -1.51 9.13
CA GLY A 154 10.24 -0.57 9.97
C GLY A 154 10.90 0.79 10.13
N VAL A 155 10.19 1.70 10.76
CA VAL A 155 10.74 3.00 11.19
C VAL A 155 10.55 3.19 12.69
N LYS A 156 11.57 3.74 13.39
CA LYS A 156 11.49 4.09 14.81
C LYS A 156 11.80 5.56 15.05
N ALA A 157 11.12 6.13 16.03
CA ALA A 157 11.35 7.51 16.44
C ALA A 157 11.42 7.60 17.98
N ARG A 158 12.39 8.36 18.47
CA ARG A 158 12.49 8.65 19.91
C ARG A 158 11.70 9.92 20.20
N VAL A 159 10.62 9.78 20.98
CA VAL A 159 9.74 10.90 21.30
C VAL A 159 9.02 10.67 22.63
N SER A 160 9.03 11.67 23.50
CA SER A 160 8.27 11.64 24.75
C SER A 160 6.88 12.23 24.53
N LEU A 161 5.90 11.35 24.33
CA LEU A 161 4.51 11.69 24.05
C LEU A 161 3.60 10.87 25.01
N PRO A 162 2.55 11.44 25.61
CA PRO A 162 1.57 10.65 26.34
C PRO A 162 0.97 9.56 25.42
N ARG A 163 0.98 8.29 25.89
CA ARG A 163 0.49 7.16 25.07
C ARG A 163 -0.96 7.31 24.63
N ASP A 164 -1.81 7.94 25.48
CA ASP A 164 -3.20 8.21 25.15
C ASP A 164 -3.36 9.30 24.08
N GLU A 165 -2.39 10.24 23.99
CA GLU A 165 -2.33 11.21 22.91
C GLU A 165 -1.88 10.56 21.61
N LEU A 166 -0.91 9.66 21.67
CA LEU A 166 -0.47 8.86 20.52
C LEU A 166 -1.61 8.03 19.96
N ASP A 167 -2.38 7.35 20.81
CA ASP A 167 -3.56 6.58 20.41
C ASP A 167 -4.59 7.45 19.68
N ARG A 168 -4.94 8.62 20.24
CA ARG A 168 -5.85 9.57 19.56
C ARG A 168 -5.30 10.10 18.24
N LYS A 169 -3.98 10.31 18.13
CA LYS A 169 -3.35 10.70 16.87
C LYS A 169 -3.44 9.59 15.84
N LEU A 170 -3.20 8.35 16.26
CA LEU A 170 -3.27 7.17 15.39
C LEU A 170 -4.71 6.97 14.88
N GLN A 171 -5.72 7.01 15.75
CA GLN A 171 -7.12 6.93 15.36
C GLN A 171 -7.51 7.99 14.31
N ARG A 172 -7.05 9.23 14.49
CA ARG A 172 -7.28 10.30 13.51
C ARG A 172 -6.57 10.05 12.19
N ALA A 173 -5.31 9.61 12.23
CA ALA A 173 -4.52 9.33 11.03
C ALA A 173 -5.14 8.20 10.19
N LEU A 174 -5.65 7.17 10.86
CA LEU A 174 -6.29 6.01 10.24
C LEU A 174 -7.77 6.24 9.90
N SER A 175 -8.38 7.32 10.41
CA SER A 175 -9.82 7.56 10.32
C SER A 175 -10.67 6.39 10.82
N GLY A 176 -10.18 5.67 11.84
CA GLY A 176 -10.78 4.44 12.34
C GLY A 176 -10.35 4.07 13.76
N PRO A 177 -10.94 3.02 14.33
CA PRO A 177 -10.61 2.55 15.67
C PRO A 177 -9.20 1.94 15.71
N VAL A 178 -8.56 2.08 16.87
CA VAL A 178 -7.29 1.42 17.21
C VAL A 178 -7.53 0.51 18.39
N LYS A 179 -7.07 -0.74 18.30
CA LYS A 179 -7.06 -1.64 19.43
C LYS A 179 -5.75 -1.46 20.20
N ALA A 180 -5.81 -0.84 21.35
CA ALA A 180 -4.64 -0.46 22.13
C ALA A 180 -4.48 -1.33 23.40
N PHE A 181 -3.31 -1.90 23.59
CA PHE A 181 -2.85 -2.63 24.76
C PHE A 181 -1.79 -1.78 25.45
N MET A 182 -2.16 -1.14 26.58
CA MET A 182 -1.39 -0.07 27.20
C MET A 182 -0.64 -0.57 28.44
N PHE A 183 0.27 -1.53 28.26
CA PHE A 183 1.07 -2.13 29.33
C PHE A 183 2.43 -1.44 29.55
N GLY A 184 2.87 -0.66 28.57
CA GLY A 184 4.13 0.08 28.61
C GLY A 184 4.06 1.42 29.34
N PRO A 185 5.11 2.26 29.19
CA PRO A 185 5.20 3.55 29.83
C PRO A 185 4.01 4.47 29.49
N LYS A 186 3.56 5.28 30.46
CA LYS A 186 2.53 6.33 30.24
C LYS A 186 2.99 7.42 29.27
N LYS A 187 4.32 7.66 29.22
CA LYS A 187 4.98 8.49 28.20
C LYS A 187 5.89 7.60 27.39
N THR A 188 5.75 7.64 26.08
CA THR A 188 6.58 6.88 25.13
C THR A 188 8.04 7.33 25.22
N GLY A 189 8.97 6.42 25.02
CA GLY A 189 10.41 6.71 24.84
C GLY A 189 10.82 6.48 23.40
N THR A 190 10.59 5.26 22.88
CA THR A 190 10.87 4.90 21.50
C THR A 190 9.66 4.21 20.90
N ILE A 191 9.08 4.83 19.88
CA ILE A 191 7.97 4.28 19.10
C ILE A 191 8.55 3.56 17.88
N GLY A 192 8.13 2.31 17.66
CA GLY A 192 8.39 1.55 16.43
C GLY A 192 7.13 1.41 15.61
N ILE A 193 7.22 1.52 14.29
CA ILE A 193 6.12 1.36 13.33
C ILE A 193 6.52 0.34 12.29
N ILE A 194 5.73 -0.71 12.16
CA ILE A 194 5.75 -1.66 11.04
C ILE A 194 4.28 -1.89 10.67
N THR A 195 3.86 -1.39 9.51
CA THR A 195 2.47 -1.49 9.03
C THR A 195 2.13 -2.94 8.66
N GLY A 196 0.85 -3.23 8.46
CA GLY A 196 0.39 -4.57 8.08
C GLY A 196 0.46 -5.60 9.22
N GLY A 197 0.94 -6.80 8.94
CA GLY A 197 0.84 -7.99 9.81
C GLY A 197 2.04 -8.28 10.70
N ALA A 198 2.79 -7.28 11.18
CA ALA A 198 4.03 -7.50 11.92
C ALA A 198 3.89 -7.78 13.43
N GLY A 199 2.67 -7.95 13.94
CA GLY A 199 2.45 -8.13 15.38
C GLY A 199 3.04 -9.40 15.99
N SER A 200 3.32 -10.43 15.19
CA SER A 200 4.04 -11.63 15.62
C SER A 200 5.50 -11.37 15.98
N GLU A 201 6.07 -10.25 15.56
CA GLU A 201 7.47 -9.92 15.73
C GLU A 201 7.76 -9.15 17.05
N ILE A 202 6.76 -9.03 17.93
CA ILE A 202 6.80 -8.19 19.12
C ILE A 202 8.05 -8.43 20.01
N TYR A 203 8.53 -9.67 20.14
CA TYR A 203 9.72 -9.98 20.93
C TYR A 203 11.00 -9.40 20.31
N LYS A 204 11.15 -9.50 18.99
CA LYS A 204 12.29 -8.92 18.27
C LYS A 204 12.23 -7.39 18.30
N VAL A 205 11.02 -6.83 18.15
CA VAL A 205 10.78 -5.39 18.26
C VAL A 205 11.18 -4.86 19.64
N ALA A 206 10.86 -5.59 20.72
CA ALA A 206 11.26 -5.23 22.07
C ALA A 206 12.79 -5.22 22.23
N GLN A 207 13.50 -6.17 21.64
CA GLN A 207 14.97 -6.24 21.68
C GLN A 207 15.65 -5.03 21.00
N GLU A 208 14.96 -4.34 20.09
CA GLU A 208 15.39 -3.09 19.47
C GLU A 208 15.21 -1.85 20.37
N GLY A 209 14.78 -2.04 21.62
CA GLY A 209 14.55 -0.97 22.57
C GLY A 209 13.28 -0.16 22.34
N ILE A 210 12.29 -0.75 21.67
CA ILE A 210 10.97 -0.16 21.44
C ILE A 210 10.10 -0.39 22.68
N ASP A 211 9.51 0.65 23.22
CA ASP A 211 8.54 0.59 24.33
C ASP A 211 7.08 0.74 23.86
N THR A 212 6.90 1.20 22.64
CA THR A 212 5.58 1.41 22.03
C THR A 212 5.61 0.96 20.57
N PHE A 213 4.88 -0.09 20.27
CA PHE A 213 4.83 -0.70 18.94
C PHE A 213 3.49 -0.42 18.26
N ILE A 214 3.54 0.13 17.04
CA ILE A 214 2.39 0.36 16.17
C ILE A 214 2.50 -0.59 14.98
N THR A 215 1.47 -1.40 14.78
CA THR A 215 1.33 -2.29 13.62
C THR A 215 -0.14 -2.39 13.20
N GLY A 216 -0.44 -3.06 12.09
CA GLY A 216 -1.82 -3.23 11.65
C GLY A 216 -2.55 -4.30 12.45
N GLU A 217 -2.00 -5.50 12.50
CA GLU A 217 -2.61 -6.65 13.20
C GLU A 217 -1.58 -7.52 13.93
N ALA A 218 -2.08 -8.30 14.88
CA ALA A 218 -1.27 -9.20 15.69
C ALA A 218 -2.06 -10.46 16.09
N PRO A 219 -1.39 -11.62 16.27
CA PRO A 219 -2.02 -12.79 16.85
C PRO A 219 -2.36 -12.54 18.32
N HIS A 220 -3.34 -13.29 18.84
CA HIS A 220 -3.82 -13.14 20.23
C HIS A 220 -2.70 -13.12 21.26
N TRP A 221 -1.73 -14.02 21.16
CA TRP A 221 -0.63 -14.14 22.11
C TRP A 221 0.27 -12.89 22.17
N ALA A 222 0.30 -12.06 21.11
CA ALA A 222 1.08 -10.83 21.11
C ALA A 222 0.59 -9.81 22.16
N ALA A 223 -0.71 -9.83 22.49
CA ALA A 223 -1.22 -9.00 23.58
C ALA A 223 -0.72 -9.44 24.95
N VAL A 224 -0.57 -10.76 25.17
CA VAL A 224 0.05 -11.31 26.38
C VAL A 224 1.53 -10.97 26.42
N ALA A 225 2.22 -11.11 25.29
CA ALA A 225 3.63 -10.72 25.21
C ALA A 225 3.85 -9.23 25.48
N ALA A 226 2.95 -8.36 25.02
CA ALA A 226 3.01 -6.92 25.32
C ALA A 226 2.94 -6.63 26.82
N ASP A 227 2.09 -7.36 27.56
CA ASP A 227 1.99 -7.25 29.03
C ASP A 227 3.28 -7.72 29.71
N GLU A 228 3.77 -8.91 29.39
CA GLU A 228 5.00 -9.48 29.94
C GLU A 228 6.24 -8.62 29.65
N LEU A 229 6.29 -7.97 28.49
CA LEU A 229 7.38 -7.09 28.08
C LEU A 229 7.23 -5.66 28.62
N GLY A 230 6.08 -5.31 29.20
CA GLY A 230 5.79 -3.94 29.63
C GLY A 230 5.76 -2.95 28.45
N MET A 231 5.22 -3.35 27.31
CA MET A 231 5.14 -2.54 26.07
C MET A 231 3.72 -2.03 25.82
N ASN A 232 3.61 -0.87 25.18
CA ASN A 232 2.37 -0.46 24.54
C ASN A 232 2.31 -1.10 23.13
N LEU A 233 1.20 -1.77 22.81
CA LEU A 233 0.93 -2.34 21.48
C LEU A 233 -0.34 -1.72 20.93
N LEU A 234 -0.24 -1.02 19.79
CA LEU A 234 -1.36 -0.37 19.11
C LEU A 234 -1.59 -1.04 17.75
N LEU A 235 -2.78 -1.59 17.56
CA LEU A 235 -3.19 -2.27 16.33
C LEU A 235 -4.17 -1.37 15.56
N GLY A 236 -3.69 -0.86 14.42
CA GLY A 236 -4.44 0.10 13.61
C GLY A 236 -5.31 -0.51 12.51
N GLY A 237 -5.24 -1.83 12.32
CA GLY A 237 -5.82 -2.57 11.19
C GLY A 237 -4.83 -2.72 10.04
N HIS A 238 -4.75 -3.93 9.49
CA HIS A 238 -3.83 -4.27 8.38
C HIS A 238 -4.08 -3.33 7.20
N TYR A 239 -5.29 -3.36 6.66
CA TYR A 239 -5.69 -2.51 5.55
C TYR A 239 -5.46 -1.02 5.84
N ALA A 240 -5.90 -0.54 7.01
CA ALA A 240 -5.88 0.89 7.32
C ALA A 240 -4.46 1.45 7.46
N THR A 241 -3.50 0.63 7.89
CA THR A 241 -2.09 1.03 8.00
C THR A 241 -1.36 1.01 6.66
N GLU A 242 -1.89 0.34 5.63
CA GLU A 242 -1.25 0.19 4.31
C GLU A 242 -1.86 1.06 3.19
N VAL A 243 -2.87 1.87 3.50
CA VAL A 243 -3.43 2.82 2.53
C VAL A 243 -2.48 3.97 2.19
N PHE A 244 -1.51 4.25 3.03
CA PHE A 244 -0.64 5.43 2.92
C PHE A 244 0.32 5.34 1.76
N GLY A 245 1.02 4.23 1.60
CA GLY A 245 2.04 4.04 0.57
C GLY A 245 1.45 4.09 -0.83
N VAL A 246 0.38 3.35 -1.09
CA VAL A 246 -0.26 3.32 -2.41
C VAL A 246 -0.85 4.68 -2.80
N LYS A 247 -1.38 5.45 -1.84
CA LYS A 247 -1.83 6.84 -2.06
C LYS A 247 -0.66 7.75 -2.39
N ALA A 248 0.42 7.66 -1.62
CA ALA A 248 1.61 8.48 -1.82
C ALA A 248 2.27 8.19 -3.17
N LEU A 249 2.40 6.92 -3.55
CA LEU A 249 2.96 6.51 -4.84
C LEU A 249 2.09 7.02 -6.00
N ALA A 250 0.77 6.80 -5.96
CA ALA A 250 -0.13 7.28 -7.01
C ALA A 250 -0.10 8.81 -7.16
N ALA A 251 -0.10 9.55 -6.05
CA ALA A 251 0.02 11.00 -6.07
C ALA A 251 1.37 11.48 -6.65
N HIS A 252 2.46 10.80 -6.30
CA HIS A 252 3.80 11.07 -6.84
C HIS A 252 3.86 10.86 -8.35
N LEU A 253 3.35 9.73 -8.84
CA LEU A 253 3.29 9.42 -10.27
C LEU A 253 2.39 10.39 -11.03
N SER A 254 1.23 10.72 -10.48
CA SER A 254 0.33 11.73 -11.04
C SER A 254 1.03 13.06 -11.26
N LYS A 255 1.77 13.54 -10.26
CA LYS A 255 2.53 14.78 -10.37
C LYS A 255 3.63 14.70 -11.45
N ARG A 256 4.34 13.58 -11.51
CA ARG A 256 5.46 13.37 -12.43
C ARG A 256 5.03 13.24 -13.88
N PHE A 257 4.03 12.40 -14.14
CA PHE A 257 3.58 12.04 -15.49
C PHE A 257 2.40 12.87 -15.98
N LYS A 258 1.88 13.79 -15.15
CA LYS A 258 0.70 14.64 -15.46
C LYS A 258 -0.57 13.85 -15.78
N VAL A 259 -0.71 12.67 -15.18
CA VAL A 259 -1.85 11.76 -15.32
C VAL A 259 -2.71 11.86 -14.06
N PRO A 260 -4.04 12.04 -14.13
CA PRO A 260 -4.90 12.11 -12.96
C PRO A 260 -4.90 10.78 -12.20
N TRP A 261 -5.21 10.84 -10.90
CA TRP A 261 -5.28 9.64 -10.07
C TRP A 261 -6.48 9.64 -9.13
N ALA A 262 -6.81 8.46 -8.60
CA ALA A 262 -7.83 8.27 -7.57
C ALA A 262 -7.46 7.09 -6.66
N PHE A 263 -7.78 7.20 -5.37
CA PHE A 263 -7.72 6.06 -4.45
C PHE A 263 -9.04 5.30 -4.47
N ILE A 264 -8.96 3.98 -4.49
CA ILE A 264 -10.09 3.05 -4.38
C ILE A 264 -10.08 2.46 -2.98
N ASP A 265 -11.07 2.87 -2.19
CA ASP A 265 -11.20 2.42 -0.81
C ASP A 265 -12.02 1.12 -0.75
N CYS A 266 -11.34 0.03 -0.40
CA CYS A 266 -11.94 -1.31 -0.30
C CYS A 266 -11.59 -1.97 1.04
N PRO A 267 -11.99 -1.39 2.20
CA PRO A 267 -11.59 -1.91 3.50
C PRO A 267 -12.05 -3.35 3.70
N THR A 268 -11.16 -4.16 4.27
CA THR A 268 -11.42 -5.55 4.65
C THR A 268 -11.98 -5.67 6.05
N GLY A 269 -11.73 -4.67 6.91
CA GLY A 269 -12.07 -4.69 8.33
C GLY A 269 -10.99 -5.34 9.21
N MET A 270 -9.89 -5.75 8.59
CA MET A 270 -8.71 -6.30 9.26
C MET A 270 -7.68 -5.23 9.51
#